data_32c6090026ee6afa5b73855134ecf7c1
#
_entry.id   32c6090026ee6afa5b73855134ecf7c1
#
_cell.length_a   1.000
_cell.length_b   1.000
_cell.length_c   1.000
_cell.angle_alpha   90.00
_cell.angle_beta   90.00
_cell.angle_gamma   90.00
#
_symmetry.space_group_name_H-M   'P 1'
#
loop_
_entity.id
_entity.type
_entity.pdbx_description
1 polymer ?
#
loop_
_entity_poly.entity_id
_entity_poly.type
_entity_poly.pdbx_seq_one_letter_code
_entity_poly.pdbx_strand_id
1 'polypeptide(L)'
;MAVDFDHQGNLTSCLAKEGKQSIDMTIADLMNICIESEDEMVLPEKSEYIYDCDGVDFIGSNRALSTIEAKLLAEAGGERTLAEIIEPLRDDYDYILIDTNPSLGILTINALAVADDVMITVSPQYFSLEGLDDLIKSIVKVRKRINPKLGISGICLTMCHFRTKLYRRVYQDLMEATAR
;
A
#
# COMPACT_ATOMS: atom_id res chain seq x y z
N MET A 1 -2.86 5.52 -11.32
CA MET A 1 -3.55 4.29 -10.91
C MET A 1 -3.57 4.18 -9.39
N ALA A 2 -4.60 3.53 -8.80
CA ALA A 2 -4.65 3.18 -7.38
C ALA A 2 -4.66 1.66 -7.22
N VAL A 3 -4.00 1.15 -6.16
CA VAL A 3 -4.01 -0.28 -5.80
C VAL A 3 -4.48 -0.38 -4.36
N ASP A 4 -5.62 -1.04 -4.15
CA ASP A 4 -6.08 -1.36 -2.80
C ASP A 4 -5.32 -2.59 -2.30
N PHE A 5 -4.45 -2.42 -1.31
CA PHE A 5 -3.64 -3.48 -0.75
C PHE A 5 -3.94 -3.71 0.74
N ASP A 6 -5.20 -3.44 1.11
CA ASP A 6 -5.76 -3.76 2.42
C ASP A 6 -6.87 -4.81 2.25
N HIS A 7 -6.81 -5.90 3.04
CA HIS A 7 -7.85 -6.95 3.06
C HIS A 7 -9.25 -6.43 3.48
N GLN A 8 -9.34 -5.22 4.06
CA GLN A 8 -10.62 -4.58 4.36
C GLN A 8 -11.33 -4.06 3.09
N GLY A 9 -10.59 -3.78 2.01
CA GLY A 9 -11.14 -3.35 0.73
C GLY A 9 -11.89 -2.01 0.79
N ASN A 10 -11.43 -1.09 1.63
CA ASN A 10 -12.11 0.19 1.82
C ASN A 10 -12.01 1.08 0.59
N LEU A 11 -10.83 1.18 -0.02
CA LEU A 11 -10.63 1.92 -1.26
C LEU A 11 -11.45 1.31 -2.40
N THR A 12 -11.42 -0.01 -2.54
CA THR A 12 -12.25 -0.77 -3.51
C THR A 12 -13.73 -0.46 -3.32
N SER A 13 -14.22 -0.49 -2.06
CA SER A 13 -15.62 -0.20 -1.76
C SER A 13 -16.04 1.21 -2.14
N CYS A 14 -15.14 2.18 -2.03
CA CYS A 14 -15.39 3.55 -2.45
C CYS A 14 -15.43 3.65 -3.98
N LEU A 15 -14.40 3.18 -4.67
CA LEU A 15 -14.27 3.32 -6.12
C LEU A 15 -15.31 2.46 -6.88
N ALA A 16 -15.53 1.21 -6.47
CA ALA A 16 -16.50 0.32 -7.13
C ALA A 16 -17.95 0.82 -7.00
N LYS A 17 -18.33 1.46 -5.88
CA LYS A 17 -19.68 2.04 -5.72
C LYS A 17 -19.92 3.20 -6.66
N GLU A 18 -18.94 4.07 -6.83
CA GLU A 18 -19.02 5.20 -7.77
C GLU A 18 -19.01 4.69 -9.22
N GLY A 19 -18.13 3.73 -9.56
CA GLY A 19 -18.05 3.13 -10.88
C GLY A 19 -19.18 2.16 -11.23
N LYS A 20 -19.98 1.72 -10.25
CA LYS A 20 -21.06 0.70 -10.43
C LYS A 20 -20.58 -0.60 -11.08
N GLN A 21 -19.33 -0.96 -10.84
CA GLN A 21 -18.71 -2.14 -11.44
C GLN A 21 -18.68 -3.32 -10.46
N SER A 22 -18.81 -4.53 -10.99
CA SER A 22 -18.43 -5.75 -10.29
C SER A 22 -16.91 -5.89 -10.32
N ILE A 23 -16.30 -6.25 -9.21
CA ILE A 23 -14.87 -6.54 -9.11
C ILE A 23 -14.71 -8.04 -9.06
N ASP A 24 -14.42 -8.64 -10.21
CA ASP A 24 -14.37 -10.09 -10.37
C ASP A 24 -12.96 -10.64 -10.08
N MET A 25 -11.91 -9.88 -10.40
CA MET A 25 -10.51 -10.20 -10.11
C MET A 25 -9.87 -9.11 -9.25
N THR A 26 -9.21 -9.51 -8.18
CA THR A 26 -8.62 -8.63 -7.19
C THR A 26 -7.11 -8.81 -7.08
N ILE A 27 -6.45 -7.92 -6.35
CA ILE A 27 -5.02 -8.07 -6.04
C ILE A 27 -4.72 -9.41 -5.33
N ALA A 28 -5.67 -9.94 -4.56
CA ALA A 28 -5.50 -11.24 -3.91
C ALA A 28 -5.42 -12.39 -4.92
N ASP A 29 -6.19 -12.33 -5.99
CA ASP A 29 -6.17 -13.32 -7.06
C ASP A 29 -4.85 -13.25 -7.83
N LEU A 30 -4.38 -12.05 -8.16
CA LEU A 30 -3.09 -11.83 -8.82
C LEU A 30 -1.92 -12.34 -7.98
N MET A 31 -1.90 -12.00 -6.69
CA MET A 31 -0.88 -12.48 -5.74
C MET A 31 -0.89 -14.01 -5.65
N ASN A 32 -2.08 -14.63 -5.67
CA ASN A 32 -2.19 -16.09 -5.66
C ASN A 32 -1.61 -16.71 -6.93
N ILE A 33 -1.84 -16.12 -8.09
CA ILE A 33 -1.25 -16.55 -9.36
C ILE A 33 0.29 -16.52 -9.26
N CYS A 34 0.86 -15.42 -8.76
CA CYS A 34 2.31 -15.30 -8.59
C CYS A 34 2.88 -16.38 -7.65
N ILE A 35 2.21 -16.66 -6.52
CA ILE A 35 2.66 -17.64 -5.54
C ILE A 35 2.56 -19.08 -6.07
N GLU A 36 1.52 -19.40 -6.85
CA GLU A 36 1.26 -20.77 -7.33
C GLU A 36 1.95 -21.09 -8.67
N SER A 37 2.59 -20.12 -9.33
CA SER A 37 3.34 -20.33 -10.57
C SER A 37 4.67 -21.04 -10.30
N GLU A 38 4.81 -22.27 -10.79
CA GLU A 38 6.06 -23.05 -10.65
C GLU A 38 7.10 -22.73 -11.75
N ASP A 39 6.62 -22.28 -12.94
CA ASP A 39 7.42 -21.99 -14.11
C ASP A 39 7.28 -20.51 -14.52
N GLU A 40 7.13 -20.22 -15.80
CA GLU A 40 6.95 -18.85 -16.30
C GLU A 40 5.60 -18.27 -15.85
N MET A 41 5.64 -17.26 -14.99
CA MET A 41 4.44 -16.57 -14.51
C MET A 41 3.78 -15.79 -15.64
N VAL A 42 2.50 -16.03 -15.87
CA VAL A 42 1.67 -15.30 -16.84
C VAL A 42 0.52 -14.64 -16.10
N LEU A 43 0.56 -13.32 -15.98
CA LEU A 43 -0.56 -12.56 -15.46
C LEU A 43 -1.71 -12.52 -16.49
N PRO A 44 -2.97 -12.43 -16.04
CA PRO A 44 -4.12 -12.18 -16.89
C PRO A 44 -3.97 -10.88 -17.70
N GLU A 45 -4.85 -10.72 -18.71
CA GLU A 45 -4.91 -9.46 -19.46
C GLU A 45 -5.29 -8.29 -18.52
N LYS A 46 -4.65 -7.13 -18.71
CA LYS A 46 -4.87 -5.93 -17.85
C LYS A 46 -6.35 -5.57 -17.71
N SER A 47 -7.14 -5.76 -18.75
CA SER A 47 -8.58 -5.50 -18.77
C SER A 47 -9.40 -6.40 -17.83
N GLU A 48 -8.84 -7.49 -17.32
CA GLU A 48 -9.52 -8.41 -16.42
C GLU A 48 -9.41 -7.97 -14.94
N TYR A 49 -8.38 -7.19 -14.59
CA TYR A 49 -8.11 -6.81 -13.20
C TYR A 49 -7.90 -5.32 -12.96
N ILE A 50 -7.80 -4.50 -14.01
CA ILE A 50 -7.76 -3.05 -13.91
C ILE A 50 -9.14 -2.50 -14.22
N TYR A 51 -9.71 -1.78 -13.27
CA TYR A 51 -11.04 -1.18 -13.34
C TYR A 51 -10.93 0.34 -13.40
N ASP A 52 -11.83 1.00 -14.13
CA ASP A 52 -11.92 2.46 -14.19
C ASP A 52 -13.03 2.98 -13.29
N CYS A 53 -12.75 4.06 -12.57
CA CYS A 53 -13.72 4.87 -11.85
C CYS A 53 -13.48 6.34 -12.15
N ASP A 54 -14.29 6.92 -13.03
CA ASP A 54 -14.23 8.34 -13.42
C ASP A 54 -12.83 8.80 -13.87
N GLY A 55 -12.11 7.95 -14.63
CA GLY A 55 -10.77 8.22 -15.15
C GLY A 55 -9.64 7.89 -14.16
N VAL A 56 -9.94 7.21 -13.08
CA VAL A 56 -8.94 6.64 -12.15
C VAL A 56 -8.95 5.12 -12.29
N ASP A 57 -7.91 4.59 -12.90
CA ASP A 57 -7.69 3.15 -12.96
C ASP A 57 -7.36 2.60 -11.57
N PHE A 58 -7.92 1.43 -11.22
CA PHE A 58 -7.61 0.81 -9.94
C PHE A 58 -7.61 -0.73 -10.00
N ILE A 59 -6.82 -1.33 -9.10
CA ILE A 59 -6.86 -2.76 -8.79
C ILE A 59 -7.54 -2.90 -7.43
N GLY A 60 -8.62 -3.68 -7.40
CA GLY A 60 -9.42 -3.87 -6.19
C GLY A 60 -8.85 -4.91 -5.24
N SER A 61 -9.34 -4.90 -4.01
CA SER A 61 -9.02 -5.86 -2.95
C SER A 61 -10.26 -6.50 -2.34
N ASN A 62 -10.05 -7.61 -1.65
CA ASN A 62 -11.07 -8.28 -0.86
C ASN A 62 -10.46 -9.03 0.33
N ARG A 63 -11.31 -9.68 1.13
CA ARG A 63 -10.88 -10.43 2.32
C ARG A 63 -9.97 -11.61 2.04
N ALA A 64 -9.92 -12.13 0.81
CA ALA A 64 -9.02 -13.24 0.45
C ALA A 64 -7.55 -12.83 0.61
N LEU A 65 -7.21 -11.52 0.55
CA LEU A 65 -5.86 -11.02 0.77
C LEU A 65 -5.28 -11.41 2.15
N SER A 66 -6.13 -11.62 3.16
CA SER A 66 -5.66 -12.14 4.46
C SER A 66 -5.15 -13.60 4.38
N THR A 67 -5.68 -14.40 3.46
CA THR A 67 -5.18 -15.77 3.21
C THR A 67 -3.86 -15.73 2.46
N ILE A 68 -3.72 -14.79 1.51
CA ILE A 68 -2.49 -14.54 0.79
C ILE A 68 -1.37 -14.12 1.73
N GLU A 69 -1.66 -13.29 2.73
CA GLU A 69 -0.68 -12.89 3.76
C GLU A 69 -0.04 -14.11 4.44
N ALA A 70 -0.83 -15.13 4.77
CA ALA A 70 -0.31 -16.36 5.36
C ALA A 70 0.55 -17.18 4.38
N LYS A 71 0.18 -17.23 3.08
CA LYS A 71 0.98 -17.90 2.04
C LYS A 71 2.33 -17.20 1.84
N LEU A 72 2.34 -15.88 1.75
CA LEU A 72 3.56 -15.07 1.58
C LEU A 72 4.59 -15.28 2.69
N LEU A 73 4.13 -15.50 3.93
CA LEU A 73 5.04 -15.78 5.05
C LEU A 73 5.74 -17.15 4.95
N ALA A 74 5.15 -18.09 4.21
CA ALA A 74 5.70 -19.43 3.98
C ALA A 74 6.57 -19.49 2.70
N GLU A 75 6.43 -18.51 1.81
CA GLU A 75 7.07 -18.48 0.51
C GLU A 75 8.45 -17.84 0.55
N ALA A 76 9.43 -18.46 -0.10
CA ALA A 76 10.79 -17.90 -0.24
C ALA A 76 10.75 -16.69 -1.19
N GLY A 77 11.11 -15.50 -0.70
CA GLY A 77 11.00 -14.26 -1.49
C GLY A 77 9.61 -13.64 -1.51
N GLY A 78 8.67 -14.16 -0.71
CA GLY A 78 7.30 -13.67 -0.64
C GLY A 78 7.15 -12.19 -0.30
N GLU A 79 8.21 -11.53 0.19
CA GLU A 79 8.24 -10.08 0.40
C GLU A 79 8.34 -9.25 -0.89
N ARG A 80 8.49 -9.88 -2.07
CA ARG A 80 8.63 -9.23 -3.38
C ARG A 80 7.55 -9.59 -4.38
N THR A 81 6.61 -10.42 -4.01
CA THR A 81 5.55 -10.92 -4.91
C THR A 81 4.73 -9.80 -5.55
N LEU A 82 4.45 -8.70 -4.81
CA LEU A 82 3.74 -7.56 -5.37
C LEU A 82 4.52 -6.86 -6.50
N ALA A 83 5.84 -6.92 -6.48
CA ALA A 83 6.67 -6.33 -7.53
C ALA A 83 6.41 -6.99 -8.90
N GLU A 84 6.11 -8.28 -8.95
CA GLU A 84 5.81 -9.01 -10.17
C GLU A 84 4.54 -8.50 -10.85
N ILE A 85 3.61 -7.95 -10.08
CA ILE A 85 2.35 -7.36 -10.57
C ILE A 85 2.54 -5.89 -10.97
N ILE A 86 3.30 -5.13 -10.18
CA ILE A 86 3.40 -3.67 -10.33
C ILE A 86 4.45 -3.27 -11.37
N GLU A 87 5.60 -3.97 -11.44
CA GLU A 87 6.67 -3.61 -12.39
C GLU A 87 6.21 -3.55 -13.85
N PRO A 88 5.39 -4.49 -14.38
CA PRO A 88 4.87 -4.41 -15.75
C PRO A 88 3.90 -3.25 -16.02
N LEU A 89 3.43 -2.56 -14.97
CA LEU A 89 2.49 -1.44 -15.08
C LEU A 89 3.17 -0.07 -14.98
N ARG A 90 4.45 0.00 -14.61
CA ARG A 90 5.15 1.26 -14.37
C ARG A 90 5.17 2.21 -15.56
N ASP A 91 5.32 1.68 -16.75
CA ASP A 91 5.40 2.49 -17.98
C ASP A 91 4.03 3.01 -18.45
N ASP A 92 2.93 2.47 -17.90
CA ASP A 92 1.58 2.89 -18.29
C ASP A 92 1.05 4.07 -17.45
N TYR A 93 1.67 4.37 -16.29
CA TYR A 93 1.14 5.34 -15.33
C TYR A 93 2.21 6.30 -14.80
N ASP A 94 1.89 7.60 -14.74
CA ASP A 94 2.75 8.60 -14.08
C ASP A 94 2.87 8.34 -12.56
N TYR A 95 1.80 7.82 -11.96
CA TYR A 95 1.74 7.49 -10.53
C TYR A 95 0.95 6.21 -10.27
N ILE A 96 1.51 5.34 -9.43
CA ILE A 96 0.83 4.17 -8.87
C ILE A 96 0.78 4.36 -7.35
N LEU A 97 -0.42 4.54 -6.79
CA LEU A 97 -0.64 4.72 -5.36
C LEU A 97 -1.08 3.39 -4.75
N ILE A 98 -0.29 2.86 -3.82
CA ILE A 98 -0.61 1.61 -3.12
C ILE A 98 -1.15 1.95 -1.74
N ASP A 99 -2.44 1.71 -1.51
CA ASP A 99 -3.11 1.89 -0.22
C ASP A 99 -2.92 0.63 0.63
N THR A 100 -2.29 0.77 1.79
CA THR A 100 -1.93 -0.35 2.65
C THR A 100 -2.65 -0.30 3.99
N ASN A 101 -2.84 -1.46 4.61
CA ASN A 101 -3.31 -1.52 5.98
C ASN A 101 -2.28 -0.89 6.96
N PRO A 102 -2.72 -0.47 8.15
CA PRO A 102 -1.83 0.18 9.13
C PRO A 102 -0.87 -0.78 9.84
N SER A 103 -0.90 -2.07 9.55
CA SER A 103 0.00 -3.06 10.15
C SER A 103 1.34 -3.11 9.42
N LEU A 104 2.42 -3.42 10.14
CA LEU A 104 3.75 -3.64 9.56
C LEU A 104 3.97 -5.13 9.21
N GLY A 105 2.94 -5.76 8.64
CA GLY A 105 2.97 -7.15 8.19
C GLY A 105 3.66 -7.35 6.83
N ILE A 106 3.62 -8.57 6.33
CA ILE A 106 4.24 -8.95 5.05
C ILE A 106 3.62 -8.20 3.86
N LEU A 107 2.33 -7.83 3.92
CA LEU A 107 1.70 -7.02 2.88
C LEU A 107 2.33 -5.63 2.80
N THR A 108 2.47 -4.93 3.93
CA THR A 108 3.15 -3.63 3.95
C THR A 108 4.60 -3.73 3.49
N ILE A 109 5.31 -4.81 3.84
CA ILE A 109 6.67 -5.06 3.34
C ILE A 109 6.68 -5.23 1.83
N ASN A 110 5.72 -5.93 1.23
CA ASN A 110 5.56 -6.06 -0.21
C ASN A 110 5.35 -4.70 -0.89
N ALA A 111 4.46 -3.86 -0.34
CA ALA A 111 4.25 -2.51 -0.86
C ALA A 111 5.54 -1.66 -0.81
N LEU A 112 6.26 -1.69 0.32
CA LEU A 112 7.52 -0.99 0.48
C LEU A 112 8.64 -1.54 -0.41
N ALA A 113 8.59 -2.84 -0.75
CA ALA A 113 9.59 -3.49 -1.59
C ALA A 113 9.56 -2.96 -3.04
N VAL A 114 8.38 -2.60 -3.54
CA VAL A 114 8.17 -2.12 -4.91
C VAL A 114 8.06 -0.60 -5.02
N ALA A 115 7.75 0.10 -3.93
CA ALA A 115 7.54 1.55 -3.94
C ALA A 115 8.84 2.34 -4.17
N ASP A 116 8.73 3.49 -4.83
CA ASP A 116 9.80 4.46 -4.93
C ASP A 116 9.83 5.36 -3.68
N ASP A 117 8.65 5.76 -3.21
CA ASP A 117 8.47 6.67 -2.08
C ASP A 117 7.33 6.26 -1.15
N VAL A 118 7.43 6.65 0.11
CA VAL A 118 6.39 6.47 1.12
C VAL A 118 5.84 7.83 1.55
N MET A 119 4.52 8.00 1.45
CA MET A 119 3.77 9.06 2.09
C MET A 119 3.17 8.54 3.39
N ILE A 120 3.63 9.02 4.54
CA ILE A 120 3.13 8.59 5.85
C ILE A 120 1.88 9.41 6.19
N THR A 121 0.73 8.76 6.31
CA THR A 121 -0.51 9.43 6.73
C THR A 121 -0.66 9.36 8.26
N VAL A 122 -0.97 10.50 8.88
CA VAL A 122 -1.11 10.64 10.32
C VAL A 122 -2.41 11.36 10.66
N SER A 123 -3.24 10.73 11.49
CA SER A 123 -4.39 11.41 12.11
C SER A 123 -4.00 11.91 13.51
N PRO A 124 -4.23 13.21 13.83
CA PRO A 124 -3.90 13.74 15.15
C PRO A 124 -4.57 13.02 16.32
N GLN A 125 -5.72 12.38 16.09
CA GLN A 125 -6.46 11.67 17.14
C GLN A 125 -5.78 10.35 17.56
N TYR A 126 -5.04 9.72 16.66
CA TYR A 126 -4.38 8.43 16.86
C TYR A 126 -2.87 8.52 16.81
N PHE A 127 -2.33 9.75 16.81
CA PHE A 127 -0.89 9.99 16.69
C PHE A 127 -0.16 9.65 18.00
N SER A 128 0.94 8.92 17.85
CA SER A 128 2.00 8.83 18.85
C SER A 128 3.37 8.96 18.18
N LEU A 129 4.29 9.68 18.80
CA LEU A 129 5.67 9.79 18.33
C LEU A 129 6.36 8.43 18.31
N GLU A 130 6.07 7.57 19.30
CA GLU A 130 6.61 6.22 19.37
C GLU A 130 6.18 5.36 18.18
N GLY A 131 4.88 5.38 17.83
CA GLY A 131 4.38 4.65 16.68
C GLY A 131 4.96 5.14 15.34
N LEU A 132 5.15 6.45 15.20
CA LEU A 132 5.81 7.02 14.03
C LEU A 132 7.28 6.58 13.94
N ASP A 133 8.00 6.62 15.07
CA ASP A 133 9.40 6.20 15.13
C ASP A 133 9.58 4.72 14.77
N ASP A 134 8.69 3.85 15.23
CA ASP A 134 8.71 2.42 14.91
C ASP A 134 8.38 2.16 13.41
N LEU A 135 7.46 2.92 12.84
CA LEU A 135 7.19 2.88 11.40
C LEU A 135 8.42 3.30 10.60
N ILE A 136 9.04 4.43 10.95
CA ILE A 136 10.25 4.92 10.27
C ILE A 136 11.38 3.90 10.38
N LYS A 137 11.61 3.30 11.55
CA LYS A 137 12.60 2.22 11.74
C LYS A 137 12.33 1.04 10.81
N SER A 138 11.07 0.67 10.61
CA SER A 138 10.68 -0.42 9.73
C SER A 138 10.93 -0.08 8.26
N ILE A 139 10.57 1.12 7.82
CA ILE A 139 10.89 1.63 6.47
C ILE A 139 12.42 1.61 6.23
N VAL A 140 13.20 2.07 7.20
CA VAL A 140 14.67 2.05 7.12
C VAL A 140 15.22 0.62 7.02
N LYS A 141 14.62 -0.36 7.71
CA LYS A 141 15.01 -1.76 7.58
C LYS A 141 14.73 -2.30 6.18
N VAL A 142 13.53 -2.02 5.63
CA VAL A 142 13.18 -2.41 4.26
C VAL A 142 14.13 -1.76 3.25
N ARG A 143 14.36 -0.45 3.38
CA ARG A 143 15.33 0.27 2.52
C ARG A 143 16.72 -0.36 2.55
N LYS A 144 17.20 -0.77 3.72
CA LYS A 144 18.55 -1.35 3.86
C LYS A 144 18.65 -2.76 3.28
N ARG A 145 17.58 -3.56 3.30
CA ARG A 145 17.67 -5.01 3.02
C ARG A 145 16.97 -5.42 1.73
N ILE A 146 15.91 -4.72 1.34
CA ILE A 146 14.99 -5.14 0.28
C ILE A 146 14.97 -4.14 -0.86
N ASN A 147 14.72 -2.84 -0.56
CA ASN A 147 14.57 -1.78 -1.55
C ASN A 147 15.48 -0.57 -1.23
N PRO A 148 16.74 -0.56 -1.69
CA PRO A 148 17.68 0.51 -1.38
C PRO A 148 17.28 1.89 -1.92
N LYS A 149 16.39 1.96 -2.90
CA LYS A 149 15.91 3.20 -3.52
C LYS A 149 14.77 3.86 -2.77
N LEU A 150 14.12 3.12 -1.85
CA LEU A 150 12.94 3.59 -1.12
C LEU A 150 13.19 4.91 -0.41
N GLY A 151 12.41 5.95 -0.79
CA GLY A 151 12.39 7.26 -0.16
C GLY A 151 11.24 7.40 0.84
N ILE A 152 11.24 8.55 1.55
CA ILE A 152 10.09 9.04 2.32
C ILE A 152 9.80 10.43 1.76
N SER A 153 8.69 10.57 1.04
CA SER A 153 8.29 11.82 0.41
C SER A 153 7.71 12.83 1.40
N GLY A 154 7.20 12.36 2.54
CA GLY A 154 6.70 13.24 3.58
C GLY A 154 5.70 12.61 4.53
N ILE A 155 5.18 13.46 5.43
CA ILE A 155 4.11 13.11 6.37
C ILE A 155 2.89 13.97 6.05
N CYS A 156 1.75 13.32 5.80
CA CYS A 156 0.48 13.98 5.54
C CYS A 156 -0.44 13.90 6.76
N LEU A 157 -0.77 15.04 7.34
CA LEU A 157 -1.76 15.12 8.40
C LEU A 157 -3.17 15.05 7.82
N THR A 158 -3.93 14.03 8.19
CA THR A 158 -5.30 13.78 7.75
C THR A 158 -6.32 14.02 8.86
N MET A 159 -7.59 14.21 8.51
CA MET A 159 -8.71 14.40 9.46
C MET A 159 -8.44 15.50 10.51
N CYS A 160 -7.84 16.60 10.09
CA CYS A 160 -7.37 17.67 10.96
C CYS A 160 -8.50 18.61 11.39
N HIS A 161 -8.65 18.78 12.69
CA HIS A 161 -9.45 19.87 13.28
C HIS A 161 -8.53 21.01 13.73
N PHE A 162 -8.19 21.93 12.83
CA PHE A 162 -7.17 22.99 13.02
C PHE A 162 -7.38 23.89 14.26
N ARG A 163 -8.60 23.98 14.80
CA ARG A 163 -8.93 24.79 15.97
C ARG A 163 -8.65 24.08 17.30
N THR A 164 -8.34 22.77 17.29
CA THR A 164 -8.14 21.98 18.52
C THR A 164 -6.73 22.14 19.06
N LYS A 165 -6.60 22.05 20.42
CA LYS A 165 -5.30 22.00 21.08
C LYS A 165 -4.51 20.74 20.66
N LEU A 166 -5.22 19.63 20.43
CA LEU A 166 -4.62 18.37 20.02
C LEU A 166 -3.90 18.51 18.68
N TYR A 167 -4.56 19.09 17.66
CA TYR A 167 -3.92 19.33 16.36
C TYR A 167 -2.64 20.16 16.50
N ARG A 168 -2.71 21.29 17.24
CA ARG A 168 -1.55 22.17 17.42
C ARG A 168 -0.38 21.47 18.09
N ARG A 169 -0.66 20.63 19.09
CA ARG A 169 0.37 19.85 19.77
C ARG A 169 1.01 18.84 18.82
N VAL A 170 0.21 18.00 18.13
CA VAL A 170 0.71 17.00 17.18
C VAL A 170 1.51 17.64 16.06
N TYR A 171 1.04 18.78 15.54
CA TYR A 171 1.78 19.53 14.52
C TYR A 171 3.16 19.99 15.02
N GLN A 172 3.23 20.54 16.24
CA GLN A 172 4.50 20.95 16.85
C GLN A 172 5.43 19.76 17.08
N ASP A 173 4.92 18.66 17.66
CA ASP A 173 5.68 17.44 17.93
C ASP A 173 6.27 16.87 16.62
N LEU A 174 5.50 16.88 15.53
CA LEU A 174 5.98 16.44 14.21
C LEU A 174 7.05 17.36 13.62
N MET A 175 6.85 18.68 13.70
CA MET A 175 7.85 19.65 13.23
C MET A 175 9.18 19.52 13.97
N GLU A 176 9.15 19.28 15.28
CA GLU A 176 10.35 19.04 16.10
C GLU A 176 11.04 17.71 15.76
N ALA A 177 10.24 16.65 15.47
CA ALA A 177 10.77 15.35 15.10
C ALA A 177 11.43 15.34 13.71
N THR A 178 10.85 16.09 12.76
CA THR A 178 11.35 16.16 11.37
C THR A 178 12.48 17.17 11.14
N ALA A 179 12.73 18.07 12.11
CA ALA A 179 13.84 19.04 12.06
C ALA A 179 15.20 18.45 12.48
N ARG A 180 15.24 17.20 12.94
CA ARG A 180 16.43 16.46 13.37
C ARG A 180 16.94 15.55 12.26
#